data_7ad5de405afaaf9ef3349debf3d61b36
#
_entry.id   7ad5de405afaaf9ef3349debf3d61b36
#
_cell.length_a   1.000
_cell.length_b   1.000
_cell.length_c   1.000
_cell.angle_alpha   90.00
_cell.angle_beta   90.00
_cell.angle_gamma   90.00
#
_symmetry.space_group_name_H-M   'P 1'
#
loop_
_entity.id
_entity.type
_entity.pdbx_description
1 polymer ?
#
loop_
_entity_poly.entity_id
_entity_poly.type
_entity_poly.pdbx_seq_one_letter_code
_entity_poly.pdbx_strand_id
1 'polypeptide(L)'
;MTRALYPGTFDPIHNGHVDIAARAASLFDELISGVYDSPPKTLTFDTPQRLSLARDALAHLPNVRVTPYHGLTVTFAHEVGASAMVRGLRAISDFEFEFQMALTNKKLAPDVEFVCLMTSLEYAYLSSSILKEIAMLGGEIAGLAPERVQMALHARFAHLSPDSANTVPIHTSRD
;
A
#
# COMPACT_ATOMS: atom_id res chain seq x y z
N MET A 1 -14.42 13.48 16.12
CA MET A 1 -14.23 12.42 15.07
C MET A 1 -12.78 12.49 14.62
N THR A 2 -12.01 11.46 14.93
CA THR A 2 -10.60 11.35 14.56
C THR A 2 -10.48 10.65 13.21
N ARG A 3 -9.88 11.31 12.22
CA ARG A 3 -9.69 10.76 10.87
C ARG A 3 -8.22 10.58 10.58
N ALA A 4 -7.84 9.45 10.01
CA ALA A 4 -6.48 9.19 9.58
C ALA A 4 -6.42 8.90 8.07
N LEU A 5 -5.28 9.24 7.46
CA LEU A 5 -4.94 8.91 6.09
C LEU A 5 -3.93 7.76 6.09
N TYR A 6 -4.22 6.68 5.37
CA TYR A 6 -3.29 5.61 5.06
C TYR A 6 -2.90 5.69 3.58
N PRO A 7 -1.83 6.40 3.24
CA PRO A 7 -1.43 6.62 1.85
C PRO A 7 -0.56 5.48 1.35
N GLY A 8 -0.77 5.09 0.10
CA GLY A 8 0.07 4.08 -0.54
C GLY A 8 -0.14 4.01 -2.05
N THR A 9 0.79 3.37 -2.75
CA THR A 9 0.61 3.06 -4.18
C THR A 9 -0.35 1.90 -4.38
N PHE A 10 -0.30 0.89 -3.48
CA PHE A 10 -1.10 -0.34 -3.53
C PHE A 10 -1.08 -1.01 -4.91
N ASP A 11 0.12 -1.36 -5.38
CA ASP A 11 0.34 -1.95 -6.70
C ASP A 11 0.95 -3.37 -6.64
N PRO A 12 0.11 -4.37 -6.28
CA PRO A 12 -1.22 -4.28 -5.70
C PRO A 12 -1.24 -4.16 -4.17
N ILE A 13 -2.42 -3.99 -3.60
CA ILE A 13 -2.67 -4.19 -2.17
C ILE A 13 -2.42 -5.66 -1.81
N HIS A 14 -1.91 -5.93 -0.60
CA HIS A 14 -1.64 -7.27 -0.09
C HIS A 14 -2.04 -7.40 1.39
N ASN A 15 -2.01 -8.61 1.96
CA ASN A 15 -2.50 -8.87 3.31
C ASN A 15 -1.79 -8.04 4.39
N GLY A 16 -0.51 -7.71 4.22
CA GLY A 16 0.17 -6.76 5.12
C GLY A 16 -0.43 -5.34 5.09
N HIS A 17 -0.91 -4.88 3.93
CA HIS A 17 -1.64 -3.61 3.86
C HIS A 17 -3.02 -3.72 4.53
N VAL A 18 -3.71 -4.84 4.35
CA VAL A 18 -5.01 -5.09 4.97
C VAL A 18 -4.89 -5.15 6.50
N ASP A 19 -3.85 -5.82 7.03
CA ASP A 19 -3.55 -5.86 8.47
C ASP A 19 -3.38 -4.45 9.05
N ILE A 20 -2.52 -3.63 8.44
CA ILE A 20 -2.31 -2.23 8.87
C ILE A 20 -3.60 -1.43 8.79
N ALA A 21 -4.36 -1.56 7.70
CA ALA A 21 -5.64 -0.85 7.54
C ALA A 21 -6.67 -1.25 8.60
N ALA A 22 -6.81 -2.55 8.89
CA ALA A 22 -7.73 -3.05 9.90
C ALA A 22 -7.37 -2.53 11.30
N ARG A 23 -6.08 -2.56 11.65
CA ARG A 23 -5.60 -2.05 12.95
C ARG A 23 -5.73 -0.54 13.05
N ALA A 24 -5.42 0.20 11.98
CA ALA A 24 -5.66 1.65 11.94
C ALA A 24 -7.15 1.98 12.07
N ALA A 25 -8.01 1.23 11.38
CA ALA A 25 -9.46 1.40 11.46
C ALA A 25 -10.01 1.18 12.89
N SER A 26 -9.34 0.38 13.72
CA SER A 26 -9.72 0.23 15.14
C SER A 26 -9.27 1.38 16.05
N LEU A 27 -8.32 2.20 15.59
CA LEU A 27 -7.77 3.33 16.36
C LEU A 27 -8.41 4.68 16.01
N PHE A 28 -9.00 4.80 14.82
CA PHE A 28 -9.56 6.04 14.30
C PHE A 28 -11.05 5.86 13.96
N ASP A 29 -11.83 6.93 14.11
CA ASP A 29 -13.25 6.91 13.75
C ASP A 29 -13.47 6.70 12.25
N GLU A 30 -12.55 7.21 11.41
CA GLU A 30 -12.55 7.02 9.96
C GLU A 30 -11.11 6.88 9.45
N LEU A 31 -10.87 5.90 8.58
CA LEU A 31 -9.62 5.72 7.87
C LEU A 31 -9.81 5.97 6.37
N ILE A 32 -9.04 6.89 5.82
CA ILE A 32 -8.97 7.13 4.38
C ILE A 32 -7.78 6.34 3.82
N SER A 33 -8.04 5.27 3.07
CA SER A 33 -6.99 4.60 2.29
C SER A 33 -6.78 5.37 0.99
N GLY A 34 -5.72 6.17 0.95
CA GLY A 34 -5.36 7.01 -0.19
C GLY A 34 -4.52 6.25 -1.21
N VAL A 35 -5.06 6.02 -2.40
CA VAL A 35 -4.33 5.38 -3.50
C VAL A 35 -3.64 6.46 -4.33
N TYR A 36 -2.30 6.49 -4.28
CA TYR A 36 -1.54 7.49 -5.04
C TYR A 36 -1.65 7.23 -6.54
N ASP A 37 -2.13 8.22 -7.28
CA ASP A 37 -2.49 8.07 -8.69
C ASP A 37 -1.25 7.87 -9.57
N SER A 38 -0.28 8.77 -9.48
CA SER A 38 0.84 8.85 -10.43
C SER A 38 2.21 8.77 -9.75
N PRO A 39 2.60 7.63 -9.12
CA PRO A 39 3.92 7.50 -8.55
C PRO A 39 5.01 7.49 -9.65
N PRO A 40 6.22 7.99 -9.36
CA PRO A 40 7.32 8.03 -10.32
C PRO A 40 7.97 6.65 -10.50
N LYS A 41 7.17 5.64 -10.80
CA LYS A 41 7.60 4.25 -11.03
C LYS A 41 6.68 3.53 -11.98
N THR A 42 7.18 2.47 -12.64
CA THR A 42 6.36 1.58 -13.47
C THR A 42 5.37 0.81 -12.60
N LEU A 43 4.10 0.85 -12.96
CA LEU A 43 3.02 0.17 -12.28
C LEU A 43 2.58 -1.08 -13.03
N THR A 44 2.17 -2.09 -12.27
CA THR A 44 1.57 -3.31 -12.81
C THR A 44 0.10 -3.10 -13.15
N PHE A 45 -0.60 -2.33 -12.30
CA PHE A 45 -2.02 -2.01 -12.44
C PHE A 45 -2.21 -0.50 -12.57
N ASP A 46 -3.12 -0.10 -13.45
CA ASP A 46 -3.53 1.30 -13.55
C ASP A 46 -4.30 1.75 -12.29
N THR A 47 -4.56 3.04 -12.16
CA THR A 47 -5.22 3.59 -10.98
C THR A 47 -6.63 3.05 -10.77
N PRO A 48 -7.51 2.93 -11.80
CA PRO A 48 -8.80 2.29 -11.64
C PRO A 48 -8.73 0.85 -11.11
N GLN A 49 -7.78 0.05 -11.61
CA GLN A 49 -7.57 -1.33 -11.15
C GLN A 49 -7.10 -1.37 -9.69
N ARG A 50 -6.11 -0.55 -9.31
CA ARG A 50 -5.61 -0.47 -7.93
C ARG A 50 -6.69 -0.03 -6.95
N LEU A 51 -7.52 0.94 -7.34
CA LEU A 51 -8.70 1.37 -6.57
C LEU A 51 -9.72 0.25 -6.39
N SER A 52 -10.04 -0.47 -7.47
CA SER A 52 -10.99 -1.58 -7.41
C SER A 52 -10.50 -2.68 -6.47
N LEU A 53 -9.22 -3.08 -6.60
CA LEU A 53 -8.60 -4.10 -5.75
C LEU A 53 -8.54 -3.66 -4.28
N ALA A 54 -8.20 -2.40 -4.01
CA ALA A 54 -8.14 -1.88 -2.65
C ALA A 54 -9.54 -1.77 -2.01
N ARG A 55 -10.56 -1.34 -2.77
CA ARG A 55 -11.96 -1.30 -2.28
C ARG A 55 -12.47 -2.68 -1.92
N ASP A 56 -12.21 -3.66 -2.76
CA ASP A 56 -12.61 -5.05 -2.50
C ASP A 56 -11.91 -5.60 -1.26
N ALA A 57 -10.58 -5.44 -1.19
CA ALA A 57 -9.78 -5.94 -0.08
C ALA A 57 -10.18 -5.34 1.29
N LEU A 58 -10.64 -4.10 1.31
CA LEU A 58 -10.99 -3.35 2.52
C LEU A 58 -12.51 -3.25 2.77
N ALA A 59 -13.35 -3.89 1.93
CA ALA A 59 -14.81 -3.80 2.01
C ALA A 59 -15.41 -4.29 3.34
N HIS A 60 -14.70 -5.16 4.05
CA HIS A 60 -15.09 -5.67 5.36
C HIS A 60 -14.88 -4.67 6.52
N LEU A 61 -14.24 -3.53 6.27
CA LEU A 61 -13.96 -2.48 7.25
C LEU A 61 -14.92 -1.30 7.04
N PRO A 62 -15.99 -1.17 7.85
CA PRO A 62 -17.08 -0.23 7.57
C PRO A 62 -16.69 1.25 7.68
N ASN A 63 -15.64 1.56 8.44
CA ASN A 63 -15.10 2.92 8.61
C ASN A 63 -13.90 3.23 7.72
N VAL A 64 -13.62 2.39 6.70
CA VAL A 64 -12.54 2.63 5.74
C VAL A 64 -13.11 3.10 4.41
N ARG A 65 -12.61 4.23 3.92
CA ARG A 65 -12.95 4.77 2.61
C ARG A 65 -11.72 4.78 1.70
N VAL A 66 -11.82 4.18 0.51
CA VAL A 66 -10.74 4.13 -0.49
C VAL A 66 -10.97 5.20 -1.54
N THR A 67 -9.97 6.08 -1.74
CA THR A 67 -10.06 7.20 -2.69
C THR A 67 -8.70 7.44 -3.39
N PRO A 68 -8.69 7.87 -4.65
CA PRO A 68 -7.45 8.27 -5.32
C PRO A 68 -7.00 9.64 -4.83
N TYR A 69 -5.70 9.90 -4.93
CA TYR A 69 -5.16 11.24 -4.74
C TYR A 69 -3.89 11.47 -5.59
N HIS A 70 -3.57 12.73 -5.82
CA HIS A 70 -2.37 13.19 -6.52
C HIS A 70 -1.70 14.32 -5.73
N GLY A 71 -0.48 14.68 -6.12
CA GLY A 71 0.26 15.74 -5.47
C GLY A 71 0.86 15.33 -4.11
N LEU A 72 1.05 16.29 -3.22
CA LEU A 72 1.64 16.05 -1.91
C LEU A 72 0.66 15.35 -0.97
N THR A 73 1.14 14.30 -0.32
CA THR A 73 0.34 13.52 0.64
C THR A 73 -0.20 14.37 1.79
N VAL A 74 0.58 15.33 2.28
CA VAL A 74 0.14 16.25 3.36
C VAL A 74 -0.97 17.20 2.90
N THR A 75 -0.93 17.66 1.66
CA THR A 75 -2.02 18.46 1.09
C THR A 75 -3.31 17.66 1.05
N PHE A 76 -3.21 16.42 0.56
CA PHE A 76 -4.35 15.52 0.55
C PHE A 76 -4.86 15.16 1.96
N ALA A 77 -3.97 15.03 2.95
CA ALA A 77 -4.38 14.85 4.35
C ALA A 77 -5.27 15.99 4.84
N HIS A 78 -4.91 17.25 4.52
CA HIS A 78 -5.74 18.42 4.83
C HIS A 78 -7.08 18.41 4.06
N GLU A 79 -7.07 18.10 2.75
CA GLU A 79 -8.28 18.04 1.94
C GLU A 79 -9.32 17.05 2.48
N VAL A 80 -8.85 15.91 3.00
CA VAL A 80 -9.74 14.92 3.61
C VAL A 80 -9.99 15.15 5.11
N GLY A 81 -9.37 16.17 5.71
CA GLY A 81 -9.51 16.49 7.14
C GLY A 81 -8.88 15.43 8.04
N ALA A 82 -7.81 14.77 7.60
CA ALA A 82 -7.09 13.81 8.41
C ALA A 82 -6.14 14.52 9.39
N SER A 83 -6.22 14.16 10.67
CA SER A 83 -5.32 14.65 11.72
C SER A 83 -4.07 13.77 11.89
N ALA A 84 -4.04 12.60 11.24
CA ALA A 84 -2.91 11.68 11.28
C ALA A 84 -2.68 10.98 9.94
N MET A 85 -1.41 10.67 9.65
CA MET A 85 -1.02 9.75 8.57
C MET A 85 -0.51 8.44 9.18
N VAL A 86 -1.03 7.31 8.69
CA VAL A 86 -0.65 5.96 9.14
C VAL A 86 0.33 5.35 8.17
N ARG A 87 1.39 4.73 8.71
CA ARG A 87 2.37 3.95 7.94
C ARG A 87 2.63 2.60 8.60
N GLY A 88 2.90 1.57 7.80
CA GLY A 88 3.34 0.26 8.29
C GLY A 88 4.86 0.16 8.31
N LEU A 89 5.42 -0.36 9.40
CA LEU A 89 6.86 -0.63 9.52
C LEU A 89 7.09 -2.14 9.55
N ARG A 90 7.93 -2.67 8.65
CA ARG A 90 8.26 -4.09 8.53
C ARG A 90 9.65 -4.40 9.08
N ALA A 91 10.61 -3.52 8.80
CA ALA A 91 12.02 -3.71 9.14
C ALA A 91 12.65 -2.40 9.60
N ILE A 92 13.87 -2.49 10.15
CA ILE A 92 14.65 -1.33 10.60
C ILE A 92 14.93 -0.37 9.44
N SER A 93 15.18 -0.89 8.24
CA SER A 93 15.38 -0.08 7.04
C SER A 93 14.16 0.77 6.64
N ASP A 94 12.94 0.24 6.87
CA ASP A 94 11.73 1.02 6.66
C ASP A 94 11.65 2.19 7.64
N PHE A 95 12.13 1.99 8.89
CA PHE A 95 12.09 3.02 9.93
C PHE A 95 12.91 4.25 9.54
N GLU A 96 14.11 4.11 9.01
CA GLU A 96 14.95 5.26 8.63
C GLU A 96 14.25 6.12 7.56
N PHE A 97 13.70 5.48 6.55
CA PHE A 97 12.96 6.18 5.49
C PHE A 97 11.69 6.85 6.02
N GLU A 98 10.86 6.12 6.76
CA GLU A 98 9.61 6.65 7.32
C GLU A 98 9.87 7.76 8.35
N PHE A 99 10.98 7.68 9.11
CA PHE A 99 11.40 8.73 10.03
C PHE A 99 11.75 10.04 9.30
N GLN A 100 12.54 9.95 8.21
CA GLN A 100 12.85 11.12 7.38
C GLN A 100 11.58 11.73 6.77
N MET A 101 10.69 10.88 6.27
CA MET A 101 9.40 11.31 5.71
C MET A 101 8.51 11.96 6.79
N ALA A 102 8.48 11.41 7.99
CA ALA A 102 7.72 11.97 9.11
C ALA A 102 8.21 13.37 9.46
N LEU A 103 9.52 13.57 9.59
CA LEU A 103 10.11 14.90 9.88
C LEU A 103 9.82 15.92 8.76
N THR A 104 9.92 15.49 7.50
CA THR A 104 9.63 16.33 6.35
C THR A 104 8.15 16.72 6.31
N ASN A 105 7.27 15.75 6.48
CA ASN A 105 5.82 15.96 6.50
C ASN A 105 5.41 16.85 7.68
N LYS A 106 6.01 16.65 8.87
CA LYS A 106 5.75 17.50 10.05
C LYS A 106 6.14 18.96 9.82
N LYS A 107 7.20 19.20 9.05
CA LYS A 107 7.59 20.57 8.66
C LYS A 107 6.59 21.20 7.67
N LEU A 108 6.03 20.41 6.76
CA LEU A 108 5.07 20.87 5.74
C LEU A 108 3.64 21.02 6.29
N ALA A 109 3.25 20.17 7.23
CA ALA A 109 1.94 20.13 7.87
C ALA A 109 2.09 19.83 9.37
N PRO A 110 2.38 20.87 10.20
CA PRO A 110 2.66 20.71 11.64
C PRO A 110 1.47 20.15 12.44
N ASP A 111 0.27 20.29 11.93
CA ASP A 111 -1.00 19.86 12.52
C ASP A 111 -1.37 18.40 12.19
N VAL A 112 -0.65 17.75 11.27
CA VAL A 112 -0.87 16.33 10.93
C VAL A 112 0.17 15.48 11.66
N GLU A 113 -0.30 14.51 12.47
CA GLU A 113 0.56 13.55 13.16
C GLU A 113 0.97 12.39 12.25
N PHE A 114 2.11 11.76 12.57
CA PHE A 114 2.63 10.61 11.85
C PHE A 114 2.61 9.38 12.76
N VAL A 115 1.82 8.38 12.42
CA VAL A 115 1.59 7.17 13.22
C VAL A 115 2.14 5.95 12.49
N CYS A 116 3.15 5.31 13.07
CA CYS A 116 3.72 4.08 12.57
C CYS A 116 3.14 2.88 13.31
N LEU A 117 2.62 1.91 12.57
CA LEU A 117 2.18 0.63 13.09
C LEU A 117 3.17 -0.47 12.69
N MET A 118 3.66 -1.22 13.66
CA MET A 118 4.50 -2.39 13.39
C MET A 118 3.68 -3.43 12.64
N THR A 119 4.18 -3.90 11.51
CA THR A 119 3.56 -4.97 10.73
C THR A 119 3.55 -6.26 11.53
N SER A 120 2.47 -7.02 11.47
CA SER A 120 2.39 -8.34 12.08
C SER A 120 3.49 -9.26 11.55
N LEU A 121 4.06 -10.13 12.40
CA LEU A 121 5.16 -11.01 12.01
C LEU A 121 4.85 -11.86 10.78
N GLU A 122 3.60 -12.26 10.62
CA GLU A 122 3.08 -13.00 9.47
C GLU A 122 3.32 -12.30 8.13
N TYR A 123 3.31 -10.94 8.13
CA TYR A 123 3.46 -10.13 6.93
C TYR A 123 4.74 -9.30 6.88
N ALA A 124 5.65 -9.47 7.83
CA ALA A 124 6.86 -8.66 7.96
C ALA A 124 7.79 -8.74 6.73
N TYR A 125 7.79 -9.87 6.04
CA TYR A 125 8.57 -10.10 4.82
C TYR A 125 7.85 -9.67 3.53
N LEU A 126 6.55 -9.34 3.61
CA LEU A 126 5.71 -9.16 2.44
C LEU A 126 5.81 -7.72 1.89
N SER A 127 5.95 -7.62 0.57
CA SER A 127 5.82 -6.36 -0.17
C SER A 127 5.10 -6.59 -1.49
N SER A 128 4.57 -5.52 -2.09
CA SER A 128 3.97 -5.60 -3.43
C SER A 128 4.98 -6.09 -4.48
N SER A 129 6.27 -5.74 -4.33
CA SER A 129 7.33 -6.19 -5.25
C SER A 129 7.56 -7.69 -5.14
N ILE A 130 7.73 -8.22 -3.93
CA ILE A 130 7.89 -9.65 -3.67
C ILE A 130 6.66 -10.43 -4.14
N LEU A 131 5.46 -9.95 -3.84
CA LEU A 131 4.22 -10.57 -4.28
C LEU A 131 4.14 -10.68 -5.81
N LYS A 132 4.49 -9.59 -6.52
CA LYS A 132 4.52 -9.59 -8.00
C LYS A 132 5.57 -10.53 -8.56
N GLU A 133 6.75 -10.57 -7.96
CA GLU A 133 7.83 -11.45 -8.38
C GLU A 133 7.42 -12.92 -8.27
N ILE A 134 6.85 -13.32 -7.12
CA ILE A 134 6.34 -14.69 -6.92
C ILE A 134 5.28 -15.03 -7.97
N ALA A 135 4.29 -14.14 -8.17
CA ALA A 135 3.22 -14.37 -9.14
C ALA A 135 3.72 -14.44 -10.58
N MET A 136 4.69 -13.61 -10.97
CA MET A 136 5.31 -13.60 -12.30
C MET A 136 6.08 -14.88 -12.59
N LEU A 137 6.70 -15.48 -11.57
CA LEU A 137 7.44 -16.73 -11.67
C LEU A 137 6.53 -17.98 -11.50
N GLY A 138 5.21 -17.79 -11.40
CA GLY A 138 4.24 -18.87 -11.25
C GLY A 138 4.20 -19.49 -9.85
N GLY A 139 4.75 -18.81 -8.85
CA GLY A 139 4.73 -19.26 -7.46
C GLY A 139 3.35 -19.07 -6.80
N GLU A 140 3.15 -19.81 -5.69
CA GLU A 140 1.91 -19.75 -4.91
C GLU A 140 1.84 -18.43 -4.10
N ILE A 141 0.74 -17.71 -4.22
CA ILE A 141 0.49 -16.44 -3.53
C ILE A 141 -0.76 -16.49 -2.63
N ALA A 142 -1.32 -17.67 -2.40
CA ALA A 142 -2.40 -17.87 -1.43
C ALA A 142 -1.93 -17.44 -0.02
N GLY A 143 -2.79 -16.76 0.72
CA GLY A 143 -2.44 -16.23 2.04
C GLY A 143 -1.59 -14.94 2.02
N LEU A 144 -0.97 -14.57 0.88
CA LEU A 144 -0.18 -13.34 0.77
C LEU A 144 -1.02 -12.14 0.35
N ALA A 145 -2.08 -12.37 -0.40
CA ALA A 145 -2.97 -11.32 -0.91
C ALA A 145 -4.44 -11.76 -0.88
N PRO A 146 -5.39 -10.82 -0.86
CA PRO A 146 -6.81 -11.12 -1.04
C PRO A 146 -7.05 -11.86 -2.37
N GLU A 147 -8.05 -12.74 -2.39
CA GLU A 147 -8.33 -13.63 -3.53
C GLU A 147 -8.44 -12.89 -4.87
N ARG A 148 -9.16 -11.77 -4.90
CA ARG A 148 -9.31 -10.96 -6.11
C ARG A 148 -7.99 -10.37 -6.61
N VAL A 149 -7.07 -10.06 -5.70
CA VAL A 149 -5.71 -9.61 -6.05
C VAL A 149 -4.92 -10.78 -6.65
N GLN A 150 -5.02 -11.97 -6.08
CA GLN A 150 -4.40 -13.18 -6.62
C GLN A 150 -4.86 -13.43 -8.05
N MET A 151 -6.19 -13.42 -8.29
CA MET A 151 -6.77 -13.58 -9.62
C MET A 151 -6.25 -12.52 -10.61
N ALA A 152 -6.18 -11.26 -10.19
CA ALA A 152 -5.69 -10.17 -11.04
C ALA A 152 -4.21 -10.33 -11.40
N LEU A 153 -3.36 -10.77 -10.46
CA LEU A 153 -1.95 -11.04 -10.71
C LEU A 153 -1.76 -12.24 -11.65
N HIS A 154 -2.47 -13.35 -11.43
CA HIS A 154 -2.43 -14.50 -12.32
C HIS A 154 -2.88 -14.13 -13.74
N ALA A 155 -3.98 -13.38 -13.89
CA ALA A 155 -4.43 -12.91 -15.20
C ALA A 155 -3.40 -11.97 -15.88
N ARG A 156 -2.74 -11.10 -15.08
CA ARG A 156 -1.73 -10.16 -15.59
C ARG A 156 -0.50 -10.86 -16.12
N PHE A 157 -0.07 -11.95 -15.49
CA PHE A 157 1.15 -12.68 -15.83
C PHE A 157 0.93 -14.00 -16.59
N ALA A 158 -0.32 -14.37 -16.90
CA ALA A 158 -0.66 -15.62 -17.59
C ALA A 158 0.05 -15.85 -18.93
N HIS A 159 0.48 -14.76 -19.59
CA HIS A 159 1.19 -14.82 -20.88
C HIS A 159 2.72 -14.87 -20.75
N LEU A 160 3.25 -14.75 -19.52
CA LEU A 160 4.68 -14.86 -19.28
C LEU A 160 5.00 -16.34 -19.05
N SER A 161 5.68 -16.97 -20.02
CA SER A 161 6.23 -18.34 -19.79
C SER A 161 7.33 -18.25 -18.73
N PRO A 162 7.58 -19.31 -17.93
CA PRO A 162 8.71 -19.38 -17.02
C PRO A 162 10.07 -19.02 -17.68
N ASP A 163 10.24 -19.36 -18.97
CA ASP A 163 11.46 -19.05 -19.74
C ASP A 163 11.57 -17.58 -20.17
N SER A 164 10.47 -16.82 -20.21
CA SER A 164 10.49 -15.37 -20.55
C SER A 164 10.74 -14.48 -19.34
N ALA A 165 10.65 -14.98 -18.14
CA ALA A 165 10.92 -14.25 -16.90
C ALA A 165 12.38 -13.77 -16.78
N ASN A 166 13.32 -14.38 -17.53
CA ASN A 166 14.72 -13.99 -17.55
C ASN A 166 15.03 -12.64 -18.25
N THR A 167 14.02 -11.97 -18.81
CA THR A 167 14.21 -10.75 -19.61
C THR A 167 13.56 -9.49 -19.04
N VAL A 168 12.86 -9.58 -17.92
CA VAL A 168 12.25 -8.40 -17.27
C VAL A 168 13.16 -7.93 -16.15
N PRO A 169 13.84 -6.78 -16.29
CA PRO A 169 14.60 -6.21 -15.18
C PRO A 169 13.64 -5.85 -14.06
N ILE A 170 13.69 -6.56 -12.96
CA ILE A 170 13.05 -6.12 -11.72
C ILE A 170 13.93 -5.00 -11.18
N HIS A 171 13.55 -3.76 -11.45
CA HIS A 171 14.12 -2.63 -10.76
C HIS A 171 13.69 -2.71 -9.29
N THR A 172 14.49 -3.42 -8.50
CA THR A 172 14.54 -3.17 -7.06
C THR A 172 15.18 -1.80 -6.91
N SER A 173 14.37 -0.75 -6.87
CA SER A 173 14.83 0.54 -6.40
C SER A 173 15.14 0.40 -4.91
N ARG A 174 16.35 -0.07 -4.62
CA ARG A 174 17.09 0.29 -3.42
C ARG A 174 17.77 1.61 -3.78
N ASP A 175 17.08 2.71 -3.61
CA ASP A 175 17.61 4.06 -3.41
C ASP A 175 16.48 4.94 -2.83
#